data_533dcd1c09e8be81359c4295a0a219dc
#
_entry.id   533dcd1c09e8be81359c4295a0a219dc
#
_cell.length_a   1.000
_cell.length_b   1.000
_cell.length_c   1.000
_cell.angle_alpha   90.00
_cell.angle_beta   90.00
_cell.angle_gamma   90.00
#
_symmetry.space_group_name_H-M   'P 1'
#
loop_
_entity.id
_entity.type
_entity.pdbx_description
1 polymer ?
#
loop_
_entity_poly.entity_id
_entity_poly.type
_entity_poly.pdbx_seq_one_letter_code
_entity_poly.pdbx_strand_id
1 'polypeptide(L)'
;EDRYEKYGNALNLIEQSYEQNRKINIARTYLNEAIFQGAEIMYFSFLMNRKLANIPTEEKAKRKFMKEIKKEAKEFYKNYNSSIDEELFSSMLEMYYYNVPKNQHPAVFKRIEQQLFGFKSLDFDYYAKNVFRRSIFSSKESFFAFLERPSSMKLERDPAYTTMMSIYDFYIENHYEKRKSARAKMDEGNRLFIAGLREMNPEENYYPNANSTMRVTYGNVGDYSPGNGAHYDFYTTIDGIIEKE
;
A
#
# COMPACT_ATOMS: atom_id res chain seq x y z
N GLU A 1 -19.30 21.69 -33.74
CA GLU A 1 -20.15 22.00 -32.56
C GLU A 1 -20.49 20.74 -31.81
N ASP A 2 -21.00 19.72 -32.48
CA ASP A 2 -21.37 18.42 -31.90
C ASP A 2 -20.20 17.66 -31.17
N ARG A 3 -18.98 17.73 -31.72
CA ARG A 3 -17.79 17.11 -31.08
C ARG A 3 -17.36 17.81 -29.80
N TYR A 4 -17.53 19.12 -29.72
CA TYR A 4 -17.23 19.84 -28.48
C TYR A 4 -18.23 19.50 -27.36
N GLU A 5 -19.51 19.42 -27.70
CA GLU A 5 -20.52 18.97 -26.73
C GLU A 5 -20.23 17.53 -26.21
N LYS A 6 -19.80 16.66 -27.13
CA LYS A 6 -19.53 15.23 -26.80
C LYS A 6 -18.25 15.00 -26.02
N TYR A 7 -17.16 15.71 -26.33
CA TYR A 7 -15.82 15.42 -25.80
C TYR A 7 -15.17 16.58 -25.04
N GLY A 8 -15.70 17.79 -25.13
CA GLY A 8 -15.06 18.99 -24.60
C GLY A 8 -14.80 18.99 -23.10
N ASN A 9 -15.57 18.21 -22.34
CA ASN A 9 -15.39 18.09 -20.89
C ASN A 9 -14.33 17.05 -20.44
N ALA A 10 -13.75 16.28 -21.37
CA ALA A 10 -12.86 15.18 -21.03
C ALA A 10 -11.64 15.63 -20.20
N LEU A 11 -10.93 16.66 -20.65
CA LEU A 11 -9.75 17.18 -19.95
C LEU A 11 -10.08 17.81 -18.60
N ASN A 12 -11.21 18.51 -18.51
CA ASN A 12 -11.67 19.10 -17.25
C ASN A 12 -11.99 18.03 -16.19
N LEU A 13 -12.60 16.91 -16.58
CA LEU A 13 -12.85 15.77 -15.68
C LEU A 13 -11.54 15.16 -15.17
N ILE A 14 -10.55 15.00 -16.05
CA ILE A 14 -9.22 14.51 -15.69
C ILE A 14 -8.53 15.46 -14.71
N GLU A 15 -8.52 16.77 -15.01
CA GLU A 15 -7.93 17.80 -14.17
C GLU A 15 -8.56 17.84 -12.78
N GLN A 16 -9.89 17.88 -12.70
CA GLN A 16 -10.61 17.84 -11.42
C GLN A 16 -10.28 16.58 -10.61
N SER A 17 -10.12 15.44 -11.27
CA SER A 17 -9.71 14.19 -10.60
C SER A 17 -8.31 14.31 -10.01
N TYR A 18 -7.35 14.85 -10.75
CA TYR A 18 -5.98 15.08 -10.25
C TYR A 18 -5.95 16.05 -9.07
N GLU A 19 -6.64 17.17 -9.15
CA GLU A 19 -6.70 18.15 -8.06
C GLU A 19 -7.31 17.56 -6.79
N GLN A 20 -8.39 16.80 -6.92
CA GLN A 20 -9.05 16.14 -5.80
C GLN A 20 -8.15 15.09 -5.16
N ASN A 21 -7.47 14.27 -5.97
CA ASN A 21 -6.56 13.23 -5.50
C ASN A 21 -5.28 13.81 -4.87
N ARG A 22 -4.73 14.91 -5.40
CA ARG A 22 -3.48 15.49 -4.91
C ARG A 22 -3.52 15.80 -3.41
N LYS A 23 -4.67 16.25 -2.91
CA LYS A 23 -4.85 16.62 -1.50
C LYS A 23 -4.83 15.42 -0.54
N ILE A 24 -5.17 14.24 -1.03
CA ILE A 24 -5.29 13.01 -0.21
C ILE A 24 -4.20 11.97 -0.52
N ASN A 25 -3.49 12.13 -1.62
CA ASN A 25 -2.51 11.13 -2.06
C ASN A 25 -1.38 10.94 -1.05
N ILE A 26 -0.93 12.01 -0.40
CA ILE A 26 0.17 11.90 0.56
C ILE A 26 -0.22 11.01 1.74
N ALA A 27 -1.38 11.26 2.38
CA ALA A 27 -1.87 10.43 3.48
C ALA A 27 -2.12 8.97 3.05
N ARG A 28 -2.62 8.77 1.81
CA ARG A 28 -2.80 7.44 1.24
C ARG A 28 -1.48 6.72 1.00
N THR A 29 -0.48 7.41 0.48
CA THR A 29 0.85 6.83 0.26
C THR A 29 1.44 6.38 1.60
N TYR A 30 1.38 7.23 2.62
CA TYR A 30 1.83 6.85 3.95
C TYR A 30 1.03 5.68 4.55
N LEU A 31 -0.29 5.63 4.37
CA LEU A 31 -1.08 4.47 4.80
C LEU A 31 -0.61 3.18 4.11
N ASN A 32 -0.40 3.21 2.80
CA ASN A 32 -0.03 2.01 2.06
C ASN A 32 1.43 1.60 2.29
N GLU A 33 2.37 2.54 2.13
CA GLU A 33 3.80 2.24 2.11
C GLU A 33 4.40 2.17 3.53
N ALA A 34 4.03 3.12 4.39
CA ALA A 34 4.59 3.17 5.73
C ALA A 34 3.83 2.27 6.72
N ILE A 35 2.49 2.27 6.67
CA ILE A 35 1.68 1.57 7.66
C ILE A 35 1.40 0.12 7.26
N PHE A 36 0.97 -0.14 6.02
CA PHE A 36 0.68 -1.52 5.58
C PHE A 36 1.92 -2.31 5.18
N GLN A 37 2.96 -1.67 4.65
CA GLN A 37 4.15 -2.34 4.12
C GLN A 37 5.42 -2.07 4.92
N GLY A 38 5.45 -0.99 5.72
CA GLY A 38 6.62 -0.61 6.50
C GLY A 38 6.76 -1.42 7.79
N ALA A 39 5.86 -1.22 8.75
CA ALA A 39 5.87 -1.93 10.02
C ALA A 39 4.99 -3.18 9.96
N GLU A 40 5.62 -4.36 9.96
CA GLU A 40 4.96 -5.65 9.75
C GLU A 40 3.88 -5.95 10.81
N ILE A 41 4.10 -5.56 12.06
CA ILE A 41 3.16 -5.75 13.17
C ILE A 41 1.81 -5.07 12.91
N MET A 42 1.79 -3.92 12.24
CA MET A 42 0.55 -3.19 11.96
C MET A 42 -0.34 -3.99 11.01
N TYR A 43 0.20 -4.42 9.89
CA TYR A 43 -0.56 -5.20 8.93
C TYR A 43 -0.93 -6.58 9.46
N PHE A 44 -0.02 -7.25 10.14
CA PHE A 44 -0.28 -8.56 10.74
C PHE A 44 -1.40 -8.49 11.80
N SER A 45 -1.39 -7.48 12.66
CA SER A 45 -2.44 -7.27 13.66
C SER A 45 -3.81 -7.01 13.02
N PHE A 46 -3.86 -6.21 11.95
CA PHE A 46 -5.07 -5.94 11.18
C PHE A 46 -5.62 -7.22 10.52
N LEU A 47 -4.74 -7.98 9.84
CA LEU A 47 -5.12 -9.22 9.18
C LEU A 47 -5.65 -10.26 10.16
N MET A 48 -4.95 -10.48 11.26
CA MET A 48 -5.32 -11.47 12.27
C MET A 48 -6.60 -11.06 13.00
N ASN A 49 -6.79 -9.80 13.32
CA ASN A 49 -8.05 -9.33 13.92
C ASN A 49 -9.24 -9.62 13.00
N ARG A 50 -9.16 -9.27 11.71
CA ARG A 50 -10.24 -9.53 10.74
C ARG A 50 -10.55 -11.02 10.60
N LYS A 51 -9.54 -11.88 10.62
CA LYS A 51 -9.74 -13.32 10.54
C LYS A 51 -10.36 -13.86 11.83
N LEU A 52 -9.81 -13.52 12.97
CA LEU A 52 -10.26 -14.02 14.26
C LEU A 52 -11.63 -13.48 14.69
N ALA A 53 -12.09 -12.37 14.13
CA ALA A 53 -13.48 -11.90 14.31
C ALA A 53 -14.52 -12.85 13.71
N ASN A 54 -14.12 -13.72 12.77
CA ASN A 54 -14.99 -14.64 12.04
C ASN A 54 -14.71 -16.12 12.37
N ILE A 55 -14.37 -16.43 13.62
CA ILE A 55 -14.13 -17.82 14.05
C ILE A 55 -15.42 -18.64 13.87
N PRO A 56 -15.40 -19.76 13.13
CA PRO A 56 -16.54 -20.60 12.96
C PRO A 56 -17.05 -21.17 14.29
N THR A 57 -18.39 -21.30 14.41
CA THR A 57 -19.03 -21.88 15.62
C THR A 57 -19.02 -23.40 15.62
N GLU A 58 -19.01 -24.05 14.44
CA GLU A 58 -18.92 -25.49 14.32
C GLU A 58 -17.52 -25.98 14.71
N GLU A 59 -17.44 -26.94 15.61
CA GLU A 59 -16.17 -27.44 16.19
C GLU A 59 -15.16 -27.95 15.14
N LYS A 60 -15.61 -28.69 14.12
CA LYS A 60 -14.75 -29.20 13.06
C LYS A 60 -14.17 -28.09 12.19
N ALA A 61 -15.01 -27.14 11.80
CA ALA A 61 -14.61 -25.95 11.04
C ALA A 61 -13.67 -25.06 11.87
N LYS A 62 -13.98 -24.84 13.15
CA LYS A 62 -13.14 -24.10 14.11
C LYS A 62 -11.74 -24.68 14.23
N ARG A 63 -11.63 -26.01 14.40
CA ARG A 63 -10.31 -26.68 14.47
C ARG A 63 -9.50 -26.49 13.19
N LYS A 64 -10.13 -26.65 12.03
CA LYS A 64 -9.48 -26.41 10.73
C LYS A 64 -9.02 -24.95 10.61
N PHE A 65 -9.90 -24.02 10.92
CA PHE A 65 -9.62 -22.57 10.91
C PHE A 65 -8.44 -22.20 11.82
N MET A 66 -8.45 -22.67 13.07
CA MET A 66 -7.36 -22.41 14.03
C MET A 66 -6.03 -23.02 13.57
N LYS A 67 -6.07 -24.16 12.87
CA LYS A 67 -4.86 -24.76 12.27
C LYS A 67 -4.29 -23.87 11.17
N GLU A 68 -5.15 -23.27 10.33
CA GLU A 68 -4.75 -22.33 9.28
C GLU A 68 -4.16 -21.06 9.89
N ILE A 69 -4.80 -20.47 10.88
CA ILE A 69 -4.27 -19.29 11.60
C ILE A 69 -2.88 -19.58 12.20
N LYS A 70 -2.74 -20.74 12.89
CA LYS A 70 -1.45 -21.14 13.46
C LYS A 70 -0.37 -21.36 12.40
N LYS A 71 -0.74 -21.85 11.20
CA LYS A 71 0.18 -21.99 10.07
C LYS A 71 0.64 -20.65 9.53
N GLU A 72 -0.27 -19.73 9.27
CA GLU A 72 0.06 -18.37 8.82
C GLU A 72 0.94 -17.62 9.82
N ALA A 73 0.59 -17.69 11.10
CA ALA A 73 1.40 -17.09 12.15
C ALA A 73 2.83 -17.67 12.20
N LYS A 74 2.98 -18.99 12.01
CA LYS A 74 4.31 -19.61 11.94
C LYS A 74 5.14 -19.08 10.77
N GLU A 75 4.54 -18.90 9.61
CA GLU A 75 5.23 -18.34 8.44
C GLU A 75 5.62 -16.89 8.68
N PHE A 76 4.72 -16.06 9.22
CA PHE A 76 5.01 -14.68 9.58
C PHE A 76 6.21 -14.60 10.54
N TYR A 77 6.15 -15.29 11.68
CA TYR A 77 7.21 -15.24 12.70
C TYR A 77 8.51 -15.96 12.31
N LYS A 78 8.58 -16.63 11.16
CA LYS A 78 9.80 -17.28 10.68
C LYS A 78 10.90 -16.28 10.36
N ASN A 79 10.53 -15.16 9.77
CA ASN A 79 11.45 -14.11 9.35
C ASN A 79 11.25 -12.79 10.12
N TYR A 80 10.27 -12.73 11.00
CA TYR A 80 9.92 -11.55 11.77
C TYR A 80 10.97 -11.23 12.83
N ASN A 81 11.42 -9.97 12.86
CA ASN A 81 12.32 -9.45 13.87
C ASN A 81 11.66 -8.28 14.61
N SER A 82 11.24 -8.53 15.85
CA SER A 82 10.51 -7.56 16.67
C SER A 82 11.30 -6.29 16.95
N SER A 83 12.62 -6.35 17.11
CA SER A 83 13.45 -5.18 17.39
C SER A 83 13.56 -4.27 16.16
N ILE A 84 13.76 -4.86 14.97
CA ILE A 84 13.81 -4.11 13.71
C ILE A 84 12.43 -3.50 13.42
N ASP A 85 11.37 -4.27 13.63
CA ASP A 85 10.01 -3.80 13.35
C ASP A 85 9.58 -2.69 14.34
N GLU A 86 10.07 -2.69 15.58
CA GLU A 86 9.87 -1.61 16.56
C GLU A 86 10.49 -0.29 16.08
N GLU A 87 11.71 -0.33 15.55
CA GLU A 87 12.39 0.83 14.97
C GLU A 87 11.68 1.34 13.71
N LEU A 88 11.27 0.41 12.83
CA LEU A 88 10.47 0.77 11.64
C LEU A 88 9.13 1.39 12.03
N PHE A 89 8.43 0.81 13.00
CA PHE A 89 7.15 1.33 13.48
C PHE A 89 7.29 2.78 14.00
N SER A 90 8.30 3.06 14.81
CA SER A 90 8.62 4.41 15.28
C SER A 90 8.87 5.36 14.12
N SER A 91 9.81 5.01 13.25
CA SER A 91 10.22 5.84 12.10
C SER A 91 9.07 6.10 11.13
N MET A 92 8.23 5.11 10.84
CA MET A 92 7.09 5.27 9.92
C MET A 92 6.00 6.18 10.50
N LEU A 93 5.73 6.11 11.80
CA LEU A 93 4.80 7.04 12.46
C LEU A 93 5.36 8.46 12.50
N GLU A 94 6.64 8.62 12.79
CA GLU A 94 7.32 9.91 12.78
C GLU A 94 7.27 10.56 11.38
N MET A 95 7.62 9.80 10.35
CA MET A 95 7.55 10.25 8.96
C MET A 95 6.12 10.66 8.56
N TYR A 96 5.10 9.89 8.97
CA TYR A 96 3.70 10.25 8.73
C TYR A 96 3.39 11.59 9.40
N TYR A 97 3.75 11.75 10.67
CA TYR A 97 3.47 12.94 11.45
C TYR A 97 4.05 14.21 10.82
N TYR A 98 5.30 14.16 10.36
CA TYR A 98 5.97 15.35 9.80
C TYR A 98 5.62 15.64 8.34
N ASN A 99 5.24 14.64 7.55
CA ASN A 99 5.03 14.82 6.12
C ASN A 99 3.54 14.88 5.70
N VAL A 100 2.63 14.39 6.52
CA VAL A 100 1.19 14.51 6.26
C VAL A 100 0.65 15.79 6.93
N PRO A 101 -0.19 16.58 6.23
CA PRO A 101 -0.75 17.80 6.81
C PRO A 101 -1.51 17.54 8.13
N LYS A 102 -1.35 18.41 9.12
CA LYS A 102 -1.93 18.25 10.47
C LYS A 102 -3.45 18.03 10.49
N ASN A 103 -4.17 18.62 9.55
CA ASN A 103 -5.62 18.42 9.42
C ASN A 103 -5.99 17.02 8.88
N GLN A 104 -4.99 16.22 8.52
CA GLN A 104 -5.11 14.83 8.09
C GLN A 104 -4.45 13.87 9.10
N HIS A 105 -4.21 14.32 10.32
CA HIS A 105 -3.67 13.47 11.39
C HIS A 105 -4.77 12.66 12.08
N PRO A 106 -4.63 11.32 12.11
CA PRO A 106 -5.48 10.45 12.90
C PRO A 106 -5.34 10.67 14.41
N ALA A 107 -6.33 10.17 15.17
CA ALA A 107 -6.38 10.35 16.62
C ALA A 107 -5.17 9.75 17.37
N VAL A 108 -4.46 8.79 16.78
CA VAL A 108 -3.24 8.22 17.39
C VAL A 108 -2.19 9.28 17.66
N PHE A 109 -2.03 10.28 16.78
CA PHE A 109 -1.04 11.34 16.99
C PHE A 109 -1.38 12.23 18.17
N LYS A 110 -2.66 12.52 18.43
CA LYS A 110 -3.06 13.19 19.67
C LYS A 110 -2.70 12.39 20.91
N ARG A 111 -2.83 11.05 20.85
CA ARG A 111 -2.41 10.17 21.97
C ARG A 111 -0.90 10.21 22.19
N ILE A 112 -0.11 10.23 21.10
CA ILE A 112 1.35 10.35 21.19
C ILE A 112 1.74 11.71 21.78
N GLU A 113 1.11 12.80 21.35
CA GLU A 113 1.29 14.14 21.89
C GLU A 113 0.91 14.24 23.37
N GLN A 114 -0.16 13.57 23.81
CA GLN A 114 -0.62 13.58 25.20
C GLN A 114 0.28 12.77 26.15
N GLN A 115 1.03 11.79 25.65
CA GLN A 115 2.03 11.07 26.43
C GLN A 115 3.23 11.93 26.82
N LEU A 116 3.31 13.14 26.26
CA LEU A 116 4.31 14.16 26.56
C LEU A 116 4.21 14.84 27.95
N PHE A 117 3.29 14.44 28.83
CA PHE A 117 3.19 15.03 30.15
C PHE A 117 4.50 14.85 30.93
N GLY A 118 5.42 15.84 30.77
CA GLY A 118 6.74 15.86 31.37
C GLY A 118 7.94 15.81 30.43
N PHE A 119 7.77 15.56 29.13
CA PHE A 119 8.85 15.53 28.13
C PHE A 119 8.80 16.74 27.20
N LYS A 120 9.97 17.22 26.77
CA LYS A 120 10.10 18.45 25.93
C LYS A 120 9.85 18.21 24.43
N SER A 121 9.68 16.97 23.96
CA SER A 121 9.53 16.63 22.55
C SER A 121 8.69 15.38 22.37
N LEU A 122 8.08 15.23 21.17
CA LEU A 122 7.45 14.00 20.70
C LEU A 122 8.46 12.87 20.71
N ASP A 123 8.10 11.76 21.31
CA ASP A 123 8.97 10.57 21.44
C ASP A 123 8.25 9.36 20.83
N PHE A 124 8.47 9.17 19.53
CA PHE A 124 7.91 8.05 18.78
C PHE A 124 8.52 6.71 19.20
N ASP A 125 9.81 6.72 19.61
CA ASP A 125 10.50 5.51 20.10
C ASP A 125 9.90 5.03 21.42
N TYR A 126 9.62 5.97 22.33
CA TYR A 126 8.94 5.64 23.58
C TYR A 126 7.54 5.05 23.32
N TYR A 127 6.82 5.63 22.36
CA TYR A 127 5.51 5.10 21.97
C TYR A 127 5.63 3.70 21.40
N ALA A 128 6.55 3.46 20.45
CA ALA A 128 6.82 2.16 19.85
C ALA A 128 7.17 1.11 20.91
N LYS A 129 8.12 1.40 21.80
CA LYS A 129 8.48 0.51 22.93
C LYS A 129 7.27 0.12 23.77
N ASN A 130 6.38 1.07 24.07
CA ASN A 130 5.16 0.76 24.82
C ASN A 130 4.17 -0.10 24.05
N VAL A 131 4.04 0.09 22.73
CA VAL A 131 3.22 -0.74 21.86
C VAL A 131 3.77 -2.17 21.84
N PHE A 132 5.05 -2.34 21.51
CA PHE A 132 5.67 -3.66 21.38
C PHE A 132 5.71 -4.45 22.68
N ARG A 133 5.97 -3.79 23.80
CA ARG A 133 5.93 -4.44 25.13
C ARG A 133 4.55 -4.99 25.49
N ARG A 134 3.46 -4.42 24.98
CA ARG A 134 2.08 -4.72 25.40
C ARG A 134 1.27 -5.46 24.34
N SER A 135 1.71 -5.45 23.09
CA SER A 135 1.02 -6.09 21.99
C SER A 135 1.17 -7.62 22.06
N ILE A 136 0.06 -8.32 21.83
CA ILE A 136 0.06 -9.78 21.64
C ILE A 136 0.75 -10.19 20.33
N PHE A 137 0.93 -9.25 19.39
CA PHE A 137 1.52 -9.52 18.07
C PHE A 137 3.04 -9.34 18.02
N SER A 138 3.65 -8.79 19.08
CA SER A 138 5.08 -8.46 19.09
C SER A 138 6.00 -9.68 19.12
N SER A 139 5.52 -10.85 19.54
CA SER A 139 6.29 -12.09 19.52
C SER A 139 5.44 -13.30 19.20
N LYS A 140 6.10 -14.34 18.68
CA LYS A 140 5.47 -15.64 18.42
C LYS A 140 4.87 -16.24 19.68
N GLU A 141 5.60 -16.20 20.78
CA GLU A 141 5.21 -16.75 22.09
C GLU A 141 3.92 -16.08 22.59
N SER A 142 3.87 -14.74 22.58
CA SER A 142 2.69 -13.96 22.99
C SER A 142 1.47 -14.27 22.14
N PHE A 143 1.64 -14.33 20.82
CA PHE A 143 0.52 -14.59 19.92
C PHE A 143 0.01 -16.02 20.02
N PHE A 144 0.90 -17.02 20.13
CA PHE A 144 0.48 -18.41 20.32
C PHE A 144 -0.16 -18.65 21.68
N ALA A 145 0.31 -18.02 22.75
CA ALA A 145 -0.35 -18.06 24.06
C ALA A 145 -1.75 -17.43 24.00
N PHE A 146 -1.91 -16.32 23.25
CA PHE A 146 -3.23 -15.74 23.00
C PHE A 146 -4.16 -16.68 22.23
N LEU A 147 -3.66 -17.43 21.23
CA LEU A 147 -4.45 -18.38 20.44
C LEU A 147 -4.98 -19.59 21.25
N GLU A 148 -4.46 -19.87 22.43
CA GLU A 148 -5.00 -20.92 23.33
C GLU A 148 -6.35 -20.49 23.95
N ARG A 149 -6.54 -19.18 24.19
CA ARG A 149 -7.79 -18.58 24.69
C ARG A 149 -8.05 -17.25 24.01
N PRO A 150 -8.46 -17.28 22.74
CA PRO A 150 -8.67 -16.06 21.97
C PRO A 150 -9.85 -15.24 22.53
N SER A 151 -9.67 -13.92 22.54
CA SER A 151 -10.65 -12.97 23.06
C SER A 151 -10.74 -11.77 22.12
N SER A 152 -11.93 -11.47 21.62
CA SER A 152 -12.20 -10.29 20.78
C SER A 152 -11.81 -9.00 21.50
N MET A 153 -12.13 -8.89 22.78
CA MET A 153 -11.77 -7.71 23.58
C MET A 153 -10.24 -7.49 23.65
N LYS A 154 -9.45 -8.56 23.76
CA LYS A 154 -7.98 -8.42 23.76
C LYS A 154 -7.45 -8.00 22.39
N LEU A 155 -8.02 -8.52 21.31
CA LEU A 155 -7.68 -8.13 19.93
C LEU A 155 -7.99 -6.66 19.67
N GLU A 156 -9.22 -6.23 19.98
CA GLU A 156 -9.68 -4.87 19.73
C GLU A 156 -8.95 -3.80 20.57
N ARG A 157 -8.41 -4.19 21.72
CA ARG A 157 -7.64 -3.31 22.61
C ARG A 157 -6.12 -3.44 22.46
N ASP A 158 -5.68 -4.29 21.55
CA ASP A 158 -4.24 -4.43 21.29
C ASP A 158 -3.65 -3.10 20.78
N PRO A 159 -2.51 -2.63 21.35
CA PRO A 159 -1.97 -1.33 21.00
C PRO A 159 -1.44 -1.24 19.56
N ALA A 160 -0.93 -2.30 18.97
CA ALA A 160 -0.52 -2.31 17.57
C ALA A 160 -1.75 -2.21 16.65
N TYR A 161 -2.77 -3.02 16.92
CA TYR A 161 -4.03 -2.99 16.20
C TYR A 161 -4.74 -1.62 16.30
N THR A 162 -4.84 -1.06 17.50
CA THR A 162 -5.51 0.24 17.70
C THR A 162 -4.75 1.40 17.06
N THR A 163 -3.42 1.31 16.95
CA THR A 163 -2.62 2.27 16.19
C THR A 163 -2.94 2.19 14.71
N MET A 164 -2.90 0.97 14.18
CA MET A 164 -3.24 0.71 12.78
C MET A 164 -4.66 1.18 12.44
N MET A 165 -5.66 0.81 13.25
CA MET A 165 -7.05 1.19 13.01
C MET A 165 -7.28 2.69 13.09
N SER A 166 -6.61 3.39 14.00
CA SER A 166 -6.71 4.85 14.08
C SER A 166 -6.35 5.54 12.75
N ILE A 167 -5.34 5.01 12.05
CA ILE A 167 -4.90 5.57 10.75
C ILE A 167 -5.82 5.11 9.63
N TYR A 168 -6.19 3.84 9.63
CA TYR A 168 -7.05 3.25 8.61
C TYR A 168 -8.46 3.85 8.62
N ASP A 169 -9.09 3.91 9.80
CA ASP A 169 -10.46 4.45 9.95
C ASP A 169 -10.51 5.93 9.57
N PHE A 170 -9.50 6.71 9.99
CA PHE A 170 -9.40 8.10 9.58
C PHE A 170 -9.36 8.25 8.05
N TYR A 171 -8.60 7.39 7.37
CA TYR A 171 -8.54 7.39 5.91
C TYR A 171 -9.88 7.00 5.28
N ILE A 172 -10.54 5.96 5.78
CA ILE A 172 -11.84 5.53 5.27
C ILE A 172 -12.89 6.63 5.44
N GLU A 173 -12.98 7.23 6.62
CA GLU A 173 -13.98 8.25 6.94
C GLU A 173 -13.78 9.57 6.16
N ASN A 174 -12.53 9.98 5.94
CA ASN A 174 -12.23 11.30 5.41
C ASN A 174 -11.82 11.33 3.93
N HIS A 175 -11.33 10.22 3.38
CA HIS A 175 -10.69 10.20 2.07
C HIS A 175 -11.28 9.18 1.08
N TYR A 176 -11.85 8.08 1.56
CA TYR A 176 -12.29 6.98 0.69
C TYR A 176 -13.32 7.42 -0.35
N GLU A 177 -14.43 8.07 0.07
CA GLU A 177 -15.49 8.51 -0.86
C GLU A 177 -15.01 9.62 -1.81
N LYS A 178 -14.17 10.53 -1.34
CA LYS A 178 -13.55 11.56 -2.18
C LYS A 178 -12.70 10.95 -3.29
N ARG A 179 -11.92 9.92 -2.93
CA ARG A 179 -11.09 9.20 -3.89
C ARG A 179 -11.92 8.42 -4.91
N LYS A 180 -12.99 7.77 -4.47
CA LYS A 180 -13.93 7.05 -5.32
C LYS A 180 -14.57 7.99 -6.34
N SER A 181 -15.00 9.17 -5.91
CA SER A 181 -15.52 10.23 -6.79
C SER A 181 -14.46 10.72 -7.79
N ALA A 182 -13.24 10.99 -7.33
CA ALA A 182 -12.14 11.40 -8.21
C ALA A 182 -11.81 10.31 -9.25
N ARG A 183 -11.81 9.03 -8.86
CA ARG A 183 -11.60 7.93 -9.79
C ARG A 183 -12.69 7.83 -10.84
N ALA A 184 -13.96 8.01 -10.47
CA ALA A 184 -15.07 8.01 -11.43
C ALA A 184 -14.91 9.11 -12.48
N LYS A 185 -14.50 10.33 -12.07
CA LYS A 185 -14.20 11.42 -13.00
C LYS A 185 -13.03 11.08 -13.93
N MET A 186 -11.96 10.45 -13.40
CA MET A 186 -10.82 10.02 -14.20
C MET A 186 -11.23 8.99 -15.25
N ASP A 187 -11.99 7.98 -14.84
CA ASP A 187 -12.43 6.89 -15.72
C ASP A 187 -13.35 7.45 -16.83
N GLU A 188 -14.25 8.38 -16.51
CA GLU A 188 -15.11 9.04 -17.49
C GLU A 188 -14.30 9.96 -18.42
N GLY A 189 -13.43 10.81 -17.89
CA GLY A 189 -12.58 11.70 -18.65
C GLY A 189 -11.67 10.93 -19.61
N ASN A 190 -11.02 9.87 -19.18
CA ASN A 190 -10.21 9.00 -20.02
C ASN A 190 -11.04 8.32 -21.12
N ARG A 191 -12.23 7.84 -20.79
CA ARG A 191 -13.15 7.24 -21.78
C ARG A 191 -13.53 8.22 -22.87
N LEU A 192 -13.90 9.44 -22.50
CA LEU A 192 -14.24 10.50 -23.46
C LEU A 192 -13.03 10.92 -24.29
N PHE A 193 -11.86 11.08 -23.66
CA PHE A 193 -10.62 11.44 -24.33
C PHE A 193 -10.21 10.42 -25.40
N ILE A 194 -10.19 9.13 -25.04
CA ILE A 194 -9.86 8.05 -25.99
C ILE A 194 -10.92 7.93 -27.09
N ALA A 195 -12.20 8.10 -26.76
CA ALA A 195 -13.27 8.11 -27.78
C ALA A 195 -13.09 9.24 -28.77
N GLY A 196 -12.74 10.44 -28.28
CA GLY A 196 -12.43 11.59 -29.15
C GLY A 196 -11.23 11.35 -30.06
N LEU A 197 -10.13 10.80 -29.52
CA LEU A 197 -8.95 10.44 -30.32
C LEU A 197 -9.28 9.43 -31.44
N ARG A 198 -10.08 8.41 -31.11
CA ARG A 198 -10.50 7.40 -32.11
C ARG A 198 -11.39 7.99 -33.21
N GLU A 199 -12.24 8.94 -32.89
CA GLU A 199 -13.07 9.62 -33.86
C GLU A 199 -12.25 10.61 -34.71
N MET A 200 -11.17 11.18 -34.15
CA MET A 200 -10.24 12.05 -34.88
C MET A 200 -9.37 11.29 -35.89
N ASN A 201 -8.95 10.10 -35.51
CA ASN A 201 -8.01 9.28 -36.28
C ASN A 201 -8.60 7.87 -36.53
N PRO A 202 -9.64 7.72 -37.35
CA PRO A 202 -10.37 6.48 -37.57
C PRO A 202 -9.52 5.38 -38.21
N GLU A 203 -8.48 5.76 -38.95
CA GLU A 203 -7.57 4.83 -39.64
C GLU A 203 -6.49 4.26 -38.69
N GLU A 204 -6.35 4.82 -37.51
CA GLU A 204 -5.36 4.33 -36.51
C GLU A 204 -5.83 3.06 -35.81
N ASN A 205 -4.93 2.12 -35.66
CA ASN A 205 -5.17 0.86 -34.93
C ASN A 205 -4.92 1.05 -33.44
N TYR A 206 -6.01 1.20 -32.68
CA TYR A 206 -5.96 1.25 -31.20
C TYR A 206 -6.07 -0.14 -30.62
N TYR A 207 -5.01 -0.63 -30.01
CA TYR A 207 -5.03 -1.91 -29.28
C TYR A 207 -5.44 -1.72 -27.81
N PRO A 208 -6.12 -2.70 -27.21
CA PRO A 208 -6.56 -2.59 -25.82
C PRO A 208 -5.39 -2.66 -24.84
N ASN A 209 -5.60 -2.13 -23.63
CA ASN A 209 -4.69 -2.32 -22.52
C ASN A 209 -4.51 -3.82 -22.22
N ALA A 210 -3.38 -4.16 -21.58
CA ALA A 210 -3.12 -5.52 -21.12
C ALA A 210 -4.24 -5.98 -20.17
N ASN A 211 -4.87 -7.10 -20.52
CA ASN A 211 -6.00 -7.68 -19.81
C ASN A 211 -5.78 -9.18 -19.51
N SER A 212 -4.52 -9.58 -19.30
CA SER A 212 -4.08 -10.95 -19.10
C SER A 212 -4.21 -11.86 -20.35
N THR A 213 -4.52 -11.29 -21.52
CA THR A 213 -4.41 -12.04 -22.77
C THR A 213 -2.96 -12.15 -23.22
N MET A 214 -2.64 -13.25 -23.89
CA MET A 214 -1.30 -13.46 -24.43
C MET A 214 -0.98 -12.42 -25.50
N ARG A 215 0.19 -11.81 -25.41
CA ARG A 215 0.76 -10.91 -26.41
C ARG A 215 2.03 -11.50 -26.94
N VAL A 216 2.19 -11.45 -28.25
CA VAL A 216 3.40 -11.94 -28.92
C VAL A 216 4.14 -10.72 -29.48
N THR A 217 5.41 -10.61 -29.12
CA THR A 217 6.34 -9.68 -29.76
C THR A 217 7.32 -10.50 -30.60
N TYR A 218 7.63 -10.00 -31.77
CA TYR A 218 8.58 -10.66 -32.67
C TYR A 218 9.38 -9.61 -33.43
N GLY A 219 10.54 -9.99 -33.92
CA GLY A 219 11.42 -9.12 -34.71
C GLY A 219 12.62 -9.91 -35.23
N ASN A 220 13.37 -9.28 -36.10
CA ASN A 220 14.66 -9.79 -36.54
C ASN A 220 15.76 -9.26 -35.63
N VAL A 221 16.77 -10.09 -35.37
CA VAL A 221 18.00 -9.62 -34.71
C VAL A 221 18.77 -8.79 -35.71
N GLY A 222 19.15 -7.60 -35.32
CA GLY A 222 19.86 -6.66 -36.20
C GLY A 222 20.78 -5.75 -35.41
N ASP A 223 21.60 -5.04 -36.15
CA ASP A 223 22.55 -4.06 -35.61
C ASP A 223 21.80 -2.80 -35.16
N TYR A 224 22.45 -2.01 -34.31
CA TYR A 224 21.92 -0.69 -33.96
C TYR A 224 23.05 0.31 -33.68
N SER A 225 22.75 1.58 -33.91
CA SER A 225 23.64 2.69 -33.63
C SER A 225 23.05 3.57 -32.53
N PRO A 226 23.50 3.48 -31.26
CA PRO A 226 22.95 4.21 -30.15
C PRO A 226 23.31 5.71 -30.15
N GLY A 227 24.33 6.10 -30.94
CA GLY A 227 24.78 7.49 -31.05
C GLY A 227 25.75 7.68 -32.18
N ASN A 228 26.16 8.94 -32.42
CA ASN A 228 27.13 9.26 -33.44
C ASN A 228 28.49 8.62 -33.13
N GLY A 229 29.07 7.90 -34.09
CA GLY A 229 30.34 7.21 -33.95
C GLY A 229 30.31 5.87 -33.19
N ALA A 230 29.16 5.38 -32.83
CA ALA A 230 28.99 4.08 -32.18
C ALA A 230 28.08 3.17 -33.01
N HIS A 231 28.53 1.94 -33.28
CA HIS A 231 27.75 0.90 -33.96
C HIS A 231 27.91 -0.42 -33.19
N TYR A 232 26.81 -1.12 -32.94
CA TYR A 232 26.82 -2.43 -32.28
C TYR A 232 26.22 -3.47 -33.23
N ASP A 233 27.05 -4.46 -33.54
CA ASP A 233 26.62 -5.64 -34.28
C ASP A 233 25.70 -6.51 -33.45
N PHE A 234 24.82 -7.26 -34.12
CA PHE A 234 23.89 -8.17 -33.44
C PHE A 234 24.56 -9.41 -32.83
N TYR A 235 25.88 -9.54 -32.98
CA TYR A 235 26.67 -10.64 -32.41
C TYR A 235 28.00 -10.07 -31.84
N THR A 236 28.62 -10.82 -30.95
CA THR A 236 29.94 -10.55 -30.43
C THR A 236 30.90 -11.71 -30.75
N THR A 237 32.20 -11.42 -30.84
CA THR A 237 33.25 -12.41 -31.06
C THR A 237 34.09 -12.59 -29.81
N ILE A 238 34.92 -13.65 -29.80
CA ILE A 238 35.88 -13.89 -28.71
C ILE A 238 36.96 -12.79 -28.64
N ASP A 239 37.19 -12.09 -29.77
CA ASP A 239 38.17 -11.00 -29.84
C ASP A 239 37.84 -9.90 -28.82
N GLY A 240 36.57 -9.58 -28.58
CA GLY A 240 36.15 -8.64 -27.55
C GLY A 240 36.47 -9.06 -26.10
N ILE A 241 36.81 -10.33 -25.88
CA ILE A 241 37.30 -10.83 -24.58
C ILE A 241 38.82 -10.64 -24.53
N ILE A 242 39.51 -10.98 -25.64
CA ILE A 242 40.97 -10.87 -25.76
C ILE A 242 41.45 -9.41 -25.64
N GLU A 243 40.70 -8.48 -26.20
CA GLU A 243 40.98 -7.04 -26.09
C GLU A 243 40.94 -6.48 -24.66
N LYS A 244 40.36 -7.21 -23.72
CA LYS A 244 40.21 -6.79 -22.31
C LYS A 244 41.27 -7.39 -21.38
N GLU A 245 42.08 -8.32 -21.86
CA GLU A 245 43.26 -8.83 -21.13
C GLU A 245 44.49 -7.96 -21.40
#